data_d82a182809bd811e8d5f2fbd6f2cdf52
#
_entry.id   d82a182809bd811e8d5f2fbd6f2cdf52
#
_cell.length_a   1.000
_cell.length_b   1.000
_cell.length_c   1.000
_cell.angle_alpha   90.00
_cell.angle_beta   90.00
_cell.angle_gamma   90.00
#
_symmetry.space_group_name_H-M   'P 1'
#
loop_
_entity.id
_entity.type
_entity.pdbx_description
1 polymer ?
#
loop_
_entity_poly.entity_id
_entity_poly.type
_entity_poly.pdbx_seq_one_letter_code
_entity_poly.pdbx_strand_id
1 'polypeptide(L)'
;LGATIFSILLSWGKNFMGLTDFFIDYIPMYNKFRAVSSILVIAEFTIPLLAIFALKEVLTKPKILKGKENRTGVIITLALTAGVSLILAVAPGVFFSSYIPAQEMSALQQGLPAEYLSPIVANLAEMRKAMLTADAWRSFFIIVVGCFLLFLYQQKKLKASLAVAGIAILCLVDMWTVNKRYLNDEQFVPKSRQTGAFVKTQTDEMILQDTALNYRVLNFVGFPNNTFNENNTSYWHKSVGGYHAAKLRRYQEMIDHHITPEMKDAYQEVAAAGGAMDSVDASKFRVLNMLNTKYFIFPAGEQGQTIPVENPYAYGNAWFVDKVQYVNNANEEIDALNDILPTETVVVDAKFKDQLKGVTEGYKDSLSTIRLTSYEPNRLVYETSSTKDGVVVFSEIYYPGWQAKIDGQPADIARADYILRVMNVPAGKHTIEMWFDPQSLHVTESIAYALSLIHISEPTRR
;
A
#
# COMPACT_ATOMS: atom_id res chain seq x y z
N LEU A 1 12.22 1.94 -29.40
CA LEU A 1 13.42 1.30 -28.85
C LEU A 1 13.99 2.08 -27.66
N GLY A 2 14.19 3.41 -27.79
CA GLY A 2 14.71 4.23 -26.68
C GLY A 2 13.84 4.17 -25.44
N ALA A 3 12.51 4.33 -25.57
CA ALA A 3 11.58 4.22 -24.46
C ALA A 3 11.59 2.83 -23.80
N THR A 4 11.74 1.77 -24.61
CA THR A 4 11.85 0.39 -24.11
C THR A 4 13.10 0.21 -23.24
N ILE A 5 14.26 0.61 -23.76
CA ILE A 5 15.53 0.51 -23.02
C ILE A 5 15.46 1.34 -21.73
N PHE A 6 14.94 2.56 -21.83
CA PHE A 6 14.84 3.46 -20.70
C PHE A 6 13.90 2.93 -19.60
N SER A 7 12.74 2.36 -19.97
CA SER A 7 11.84 1.74 -19.00
C SER A 7 12.47 0.53 -18.30
N ILE A 8 13.26 -0.27 -19.01
CA ILE A 8 14.01 -1.38 -18.41
C ILE A 8 15.06 -0.86 -17.42
N LEU A 9 15.84 0.16 -17.78
CA LEU A 9 16.86 0.74 -16.89
C LEU A 9 16.24 1.32 -15.63
N LEU A 10 15.14 2.05 -15.74
CA LEU A 10 14.42 2.59 -14.58
C LEU A 10 13.83 1.49 -13.69
N SER A 11 13.39 0.38 -14.27
CA SER A 11 12.81 -0.72 -13.51
C SER A 11 13.81 -1.44 -12.60
N TRP A 12 15.11 -1.27 -12.84
CA TRP A 12 16.15 -1.87 -12.01
C TRP A 12 16.21 -1.27 -10.59
N GLY A 13 15.69 -0.07 -10.38
CA GLY A 13 15.56 0.55 -9.06
C GLY A 13 16.87 0.47 -8.27
N LYS A 14 16.83 -0.21 -7.11
CA LYS A 14 18.00 -0.38 -6.22
C LYS A 14 19.23 -1.05 -6.88
N ASN A 15 19.06 -1.73 -7.99
CA ASN A 15 20.15 -2.36 -8.73
C ASN A 15 20.89 -1.37 -9.65
N PHE A 16 20.33 -0.14 -9.82
CA PHE A 16 20.97 0.94 -10.56
C PHE A 16 20.73 2.29 -9.86
N MET A 17 21.28 2.43 -8.65
CA MET A 17 21.01 3.55 -7.75
C MET A 17 21.32 4.91 -8.38
N GLY A 18 22.39 5.08 -9.14
CA GLY A 18 22.73 6.38 -9.72
C GLY A 18 21.63 6.97 -10.61
N LEU A 19 20.92 6.14 -11.39
CA LEU A 19 19.77 6.58 -12.16
C LEU A 19 18.54 6.78 -11.26
N THR A 20 18.35 5.88 -10.30
CA THR A 20 17.20 5.92 -9.40
C THR A 20 17.23 7.14 -8.51
N ASP A 21 18.37 7.48 -7.91
CA ASP A 21 18.56 8.66 -7.07
C ASP A 21 18.31 9.95 -7.86
N PHE A 22 18.85 10.04 -9.10
CA PHE A 22 18.58 11.17 -9.97
C PHE A 22 17.06 11.38 -10.17
N PHE A 23 16.31 10.29 -10.40
CA PHE A 23 14.85 10.39 -10.58
C PHE A 23 14.11 10.74 -9.28
N ILE A 24 14.54 10.20 -8.14
CA ILE A 24 13.95 10.50 -6.83
C ILE A 24 14.14 11.98 -6.48
N ASP A 25 15.32 12.53 -6.75
CA ASP A 25 15.70 13.88 -6.32
C ASP A 25 15.18 14.97 -7.28
N TYR A 26 15.20 14.72 -8.59
CA TYR A 26 14.94 15.76 -9.59
C TYR A 26 13.62 15.61 -10.35
N ILE A 27 13.00 14.42 -10.37
CA ILE A 27 11.76 14.25 -11.13
C ILE A 27 10.55 14.36 -10.20
N PRO A 28 9.69 15.39 -10.41
CA PRO A 28 8.52 15.59 -9.58
C PRO A 28 7.64 14.33 -9.51
N MET A 29 7.14 14.01 -8.34
CA MET A 29 6.25 12.89 -8.06
C MET A 29 6.87 11.49 -8.17
N TYR A 30 8.08 11.31 -8.72
CA TYR A 30 8.67 9.99 -8.87
C TYR A 30 8.85 9.26 -7.53
N ASN A 31 9.23 9.98 -6.48
CA ASN A 31 9.38 9.47 -5.11
C ASN A 31 8.06 9.04 -4.43
N LYS A 32 6.91 9.26 -5.09
CA LYS A 32 5.59 8.80 -4.60
C LYS A 32 5.23 7.40 -5.08
N PHE A 33 5.94 6.89 -6.08
CA PHE A 33 5.71 5.55 -6.61
C PHE A 33 6.58 4.51 -5.89
N ARG A 34 5.93 3.50 -5.33
CA ARG A 34 6.60 2.49 -4.52
C ARG A 34 7.17 1.33 -5.36
N ALA A 35 6.49 0.98 -6.43
CA ALA A 35 6.86 -0.15 -7.30
C ALA A 35 7.46 0.36 -8.62
N VAL A 36 8.77 0.58 -8.64
CA VAL A 36 9.50 1.06 -9.83
C VAL A 36 9.37 0.11 -11.03
N SER A 37 9.17 -1.18 -10.79
CA SER A 37 8.97 -2.19 -11.84
C SER A 37 7.68 -2.00 -12.65
N SER A 38 6.71 -1.23 -12.15
CA SER A 38 5.46 -0.93 -12.89
C SER A 38 5.74 -0.22 -14.22
N ILE A 39 6.89 0.47 -14.37
CA ILE A 39 7.27 1.12 -15.63
C ILE A 39 7.54 0.12 -16.76
N LEU A 40 7.74 -1.17 -16.44
CA LEU A 40 7.91 -2.23 -17.43
C LEU A 40 6.69 -2.40 -18.36
N VAL A 41 5.51 -1.88 -18.00
CA VAL A 41 4.34 -1.85 -18.88
C VAL A 41 4.67 -1.23 -20.23
N ILE A 42 5.60 -0.26 -20.29
CA ILE A 42 6.08 0.34 -21.53
C ILE A 42 6.84 -0.71 -22.35
N ALA A 43 7.72 -1.49 -21.73
CA ALA A 43 8.45 -2.56 -22.40
C ALA A 43 7.52 -3.70 -22.82
N GLU A 44 6.57 -4.09 -21.98
CA GLU A 44 5.56 -5.12 -22.26
C GLU A 44 4.70 -4.80 -23.49
N PHE A 45 4.43 -3.51 -23.71
CA PHE A 45 3.73 -3.06 -24.92
C PHE A 45 4.66 -2.92 -26.12
N THR A 46 5.81 -2.27 -25.94
CA THR A 46 6.68 -1.89 -27.08
C THR A 46 7.47 -3.06 -27.66
N ILE A 47 7.87 -4.05 -26.85
CA ILE A 47 8.60 -5.24 -27.35
C ILE A 47 7.73 -6.07 -28.29
N PRO A 48 6.49 -6.46 -27.95
CA PRO A 48 5.60 -7.15 -28.89
C PRO A 48 5.29 -6.33 -30.13
N LEU A 49 5.09 -5.01 -29.99
CA LEU A 49 4.86 -4.12 -31.12
C LEU A 49 6.04 -4.12 -32.11
N LEU A 50 7.27 -4.01 -31.60
CA LEU A 50 8.49 -4.10 -32.40
C LEU A 50 8.62 -5.47 -33.07
N ALA A 51 8.27 -6.56 -32.37
CA ALA A 51 8.27 -7.91 -32.96
C ALA A 51 7.25 -8.06 -34.10
N ILE A 52 6.06 -7.46 -33.94
CA ILE A 52 5.03 -7.45 -35.02
C ILE A 52 5.52 -6.66 -36.22
N PHE A 53 6.16 -5.51 -36.04
CA PHE A 53 6.75 -4.76 -37.18
C PHE A 53 7.87 -5.53 -37.84
N ALA A 54 8.74 -6.21 -37.12
CA ALA A 54 9.78 -7.07 -37.67
C ALA A 54 9.17 -8.23 -38.47
N LEU A 55 8.15 -8.88 -37.94
CA LEU A 55 7.43 -9.94 -38.63
C LEU A 55 6.78 -9.43 -39.92
N LYS A 56 6.11 -8.27 -39.88
CA LYS A 56 5.54 -7.62 -41.06
C LYS A 56 6.61 -7.37 -42.13
N GLU A 57 7.77 -6.87 -41.74
CA GLU A 57 8.88 -6.62 -42.69
C GLU A 57 9.39 -7.90 -43.32
N VAL A 58 9.56 -8.99 -42.57
CA VAL A 58 9.95 -10.30 -43.06
C VAL A 58 8.91 -10.88 -44.00
N LEU A 59 7.62 -10.71 -43.73
CA LEU A 59 6.53 -11.20 -44.57
C LEU A 59 6.38 -10.40 -45.87
N THR A 60 6.60 -9.09 -45.86
CA THR A 60 6.51 -8.23 -47.04
C THR A 60 7.76 -8.27 -47.90
N LYS A 61 8.93 -8.48 -47.30
CA LYS A 61 10.23 -8.52 -47.99
C LYS A 61 10.99 -9.83 -47.68
N PRO A 62 10.53 -10.99 -48.16
CA PRO A 62 11.08 -12.30 -47.76
C PRO A 62 12.58 -12.48 -48.07
N LYS A 63 13.14 -11.66 -48.98
CA LYS A 63 14.58 -11.67 -49.28
C LYS A 63 15.43 -10.98 -48.22
N ILE A 64 14.81 -10.25 -47.26
CA ILE A 64 15.53 -9.46 -46.24
C ILE A 64 16.46 -10.34 -45.38
N LEU A 65 16.03 -11.55 -45.02
CA LEU A 65 16.83 -12.48 -44.23
C LEU A 65 17.93 -13.20 -45.07
N LYS A 66 17.86 -13.14 -46.42
CA LYS A 66 18.85 -13.78 -47.33
C LYS A 66 19.94 -12.82 -47.75
N GLY A 67 19.78 -11.51 -47.53
CA GLY A 67 20.79 -10.50 -47.88
C GLY A 67 22.10 -10.71 -47.12
N LYS A 68 23.25 -10.57 -47.80
CA LYS A 68 24.57 -10.67 -47.15
C LYS A 68 24.70 -9.70 -45.98
N GLU A 69 24.12 -8.51 -46.09
CA GLU A 69 24.13 -7.46 -45.08
C GLU A 69 23.37 -7.86 -43.81
N ASN A 70 22.29 -8.62 -43.94
CA ASN A 70 21.46 -9.01 -42.77
C ASN A 70 21.87 -10.37 -42.18
N ARG A 71 22.70 -11.16 -42.88
CA ARG A 71 23.13 -12.50 -42.43
C ARG A 71 23.83 -12.45 -41.07
N THR A 72 24.72 -11.47 -40.89
CA THR A 72 25.43 -11.27 -39.63
C THR A 72 24.43 -10.92 -38.50
N GLY A 73 23.45 -10.03 -38.74
CA GLY A 73 22.40 -9.70 -37.77
C GLY A 73 21.56 -10.92 -37.38
N VAL A 74 21.18 -11.75 -38.32
CA VAL A 74 20.43 -12.99 -38.05
C VAL A 74 21.25 -13.95 -37.19
N ILE A 75 22.53 -14.13 -37.49
CA ILE A 75 23.43 -15.01 -36.71
C ILE A 75 23.60 -14.48 -35.29
N ILE A 76 23.84 -13.17 -35.12
CA ILE A 76 23.97 -12.55 -33.81
C ILE A 76 22.65 -12.71 -33.00
N THR A 77 21.50 -12.47 -33.64
CA THR A 77 20.20 -12.65 -32.99
C THR A 77 19.99 -14.09 -32.52
N LEU A 78 20.28 -15.08 -33.38
CA LEU A 78 20.18 -16.49 -33.00
C LEU A 78 21.17 -16.88 -31.90
N ALA A 79 22.38 -16.36 -31.92
CA ALA A 79 23.37 -16.63 -30.91
C ALA A 79 22.94 -16.04 -29.55
N LEU A 80 22.41 -14.79 -29.55
CA LEU A 80 21.96 -14.12 -28.33
C LEU A 80 20.62 -14.62 -27.77
N THR A 81 19.80 -15.27 -28.58
CA THR A 81 18.52 -15.83 -28.17
C THR A 81 18.60 -17.34 -27.96
N ALA A 82 18.57 -18.12 -29.04
CA ALA A 82 18.63 -19.59 -28.99
C ALA A 82 19.95 -20.09 -28.37
N GLY A 83 21.08 -19.46 -28.72
CA GLY A 83 22.40 -19.84 -28.17
C GLY A 83 22.50 -19.65 -26.66
N VAL A 84 22.10 -18.49 -26.16
CA VAL A 84 22.08 -18.23 -24.71
C VAL A 84 21.09 -19.16 -24.00
N SER A 85 19.89 -19.36 -24.55
CA SER A 85 18.91 -20.31 -23.98
C SER A 85 19.47 -21.72 -23.92
N LEU A 86 20.18 -22.16 -24.97
CA LEU A 86 20.80 -23.49 -24.99
C LEU A 86 21.90 -23.63 -23.93
N ILE A 87 22.77 -22.60 -23.77
CA ILE A 87 23.81 -22.62 -22.73
C ILE A 87 23.19 -22.68 -21.34
N LEU A 88 22.15 -21.89 -21.09
CA LEU A 88 21.42 -21.91 -19.80
C LEU A 88 20.74 -23.27 -19.54
N ALA A 89 20.26 -23.93 -20.59
CA ALA A 89 19.61 -25.23 -20.50
C ALA A 89 20.60 -26.38 -20.18
N VAL A 90 21.80 -26.33 -20.79
CA VAL A 90 22.79 -27.42 -20.69
C VAL A 90 23.82 -27.16 -19.57
N ALA A 91 24.24 -25.92 -19.44
CA ALA A 91 25.31 -25.51 -18.51
C ALA A 91 24.95 -24.22 -17.75
N PRO A 92 23.89 -24.23 -16.93
CA PRO A 92 23.44 -23.02 -16.21
C PRO A 92 24.49 -22.44 -15.27
N GLY A 93 25.43 -23.24 -14.78
CA GLY A 93 26.55 -22.82 -13.93
C GLY A 93 27.56 -21.87 -14.61
N VAL A 94 27.51 -21.73 -15.94
CA VAL A 94 28.35 -20.74 -16.66
C VAL A 94 27.95 -19.30 -16.28
N PHE A 95 26.66 -19.05 -16.05
CA PHE A 95 26.15 -17.72 -15.73
C PHE A 95 25.93 -17.52 -14.23
N PHE A 96 25.63 -18.58 -13.49
CA PHE A 96 25.24 -18.50 -12.07
C PHE A 96 26.12 -19.41 -11.22
N SER A 97 26.96 -18.81 -10.38
CA SER A 97 27.77 -19.53 -9.37
C SER A 97 26.95 -19.90 -8.13
N SER A 98 25.88 -19.18 -7.84
CA SER A 98 24.95 -19.43 -6.74
C SER A 98 23.52 -19.15 -7.18
N TYR A 99 22.57 -19.97 -6.71
CA TYR A 99 21.14 -19.79 -6.90
C TYR A 99 20.44 -19.13 -5.72
N ILE A 100 21.20 -18.76 -4.67
CA ILE A 100 20.69 -18.08 -3.48
C ILE A 100 21.47 -16.79 -3.31
N PRO A 101 20.81 -15.62 -3.39
CA PRO A 101 21.46 -14.31 -3.14
C PRO A 101 22.02 -14.22 -1.72
N ALA A 102 23.10 -13.47 -1.53
CA ALA A 102 23.76 -13.34 -0.24
C ALA A 102 22.83 -12.78 0.86
N GLN A 103 21.95 -11.84 0.53
CA GLN A 103 20.96 -11.30 1.46
C GLN A 103 19.96 -12.36 1.94
N GLU A 104 19.49 -13.21 1.04
CA GLU A 104 18.58 -14.31 1.38
C GLU A 104 19.28 -15.38 2.22
N MET A 105 20.53 -15.70 1.90
CA MET A 105 21.36 -16.58 2.70
C MET A 105 21.51 -16.08 4.13
N SER A 106 21.79 -14.79 4.30
CA SER A 106 21.89 -14.17 5.64
C SER A 106 20.57 -14.22 6.41
N ALA A 107 19.44 -14.00 5.72
CA ALA A 107 18.10 -14.08 6.34
C ALA A 107 17.77 -15.52 6.76
N LEU A 108 18.10 -16.51 5.92
CA LEU A 108 17.92 -17.93 6.26
C LEU A 108 18.78 -18.33 7.46
N GLN A 109 20.01 -17.85 7.54
CA GLN A 109 20.90 -18.11 8.66
C GLN A 109 20.41 -17.52 9.99
N GLN A 110 19.73 -16.37 9.94
CA GLN A 110 19.15 -15.73 11.13
C GLN A 110 17.79 -16.32 11.54
N GLY A 111 17.02 -16.83 10.57
CA GLY A 111 15.65 -17.30 10.80
C GLY A 111 15.49 -18.80 11.02
N LEU A 112 16.52 -19.61 10.74
CA LEU A 112 16.42 -21.08 10.81
C LEU A 112 17.46 -21.67 11.77
N PRO A 113 17.06 -22.74 12.53
CA PRO A 113 18.01 -23.54 13.26
C PRO A 113 19.10 -24.17 12.33
N ALA A 114 20.34 -24.23 12.81
CA ALA A 114 21.49 -24.68 12.02
C ALA A 114 21.31 -26.08 11.39
N GLU A 115 20.57 -26.95 12.04
CA GLU A 115 20.29 -28.33 11.57
C GLU A 115 19.44 -28.37 10.30
N TYR A 116 18.52 -27.38 10.10
CA TYR A 116 17.62 -27.30 8.93
C TYR A 116 18.19 -26.43 7.81
N LEU A 117 19.20 -25.59 8.09
CA LEU A 117 19.71 -24.64 7.13
C LEU A 117 20.31 -25.31 5.89
N SER A 118 21.19 -26.29 6.07
CA SER A 118 21.90 -26.96 4.97
C SER A 118 20.94 -27.69 4.00
N PRO A 119 20.02 -28.55 4.49
CA PRO A 119 19.09 -29.23 3.59
C PRO A 119 18.10 -28.29 2.89
N ILE A 120 17.65 -27.22 3.56
CA ILE A 120 16.75 -26.23 2.94
C ILE A 120 17.47 -25.45 1.84
N VAL A 121 18.70 -24.98 2.10
CA VAL A 121 19.54 -24.27 1.13
C VAL A 121 19.83 -25.14 -0.09
N ALA A 122 20.18 -26.42 0.11
CA ALA A 122 20.44 -27.37 -0.97
C ALA A 122 19.19 -27.61 -1.84
N ASN A 123 18.06 -27.89 -1.23
CA ASN A 123 16.79 -28.12 -1.94
C ASN A 123 16.35 -26.87 -2.70
N LEU A 124 16.44 -25.68 -2.09
CA LEU A 124 16.09 -24.43 -2.72
C LEU A 124 16.96 -24.13 -3.95
N ALA A 125 18.27 -24.37 -3.85
CA ALA A 125 19.20 -24.20 -4.94
C ALA A 125 18.92 -25.17 -6.10
N GLU A 126 18.63 -26.44 -5.77
CA GLU A 126 18.28 -27.46 -6.76
C GLU A 126 16.97 -27.14 -7.48
N MET A 127 15.92 -26.76 -6.75
CA MET A 127 14.65 -26.34 -7.32
C MET A 127 14.81 -25.14 -8.28
N ARG A 128 15.55 -24.11 -7.88
CA ARG A 128 15.81 -22.94 -8.73
C ARG A 128 16.60 -23.27 -9.98
N LYS A 129 17.59 -24.13 -9.85
CA LYS A 129 18.36 -24.67 -11.00
C LYS A 129 17.47 -25.44 -11.95
N ALA A 130 16.63 -26.33 -11.44
CA ALA A 130 15.69 -27.12 -12.24
C ALA A 130 14.68 -26.22 -12.99
N MET A 131 14.12 -25.21 -12.31
CA MET A 131 13.21 -24.25 -12.92
C MET A 131 13.90 -23.45 -14.05
N LEU A 132 15.10 -22.93 -13.80
CA LEU A 132 15.88 -22.21 -14.81
C LEU A 132 16.16 -23.08 -16.04
N THR A 133 16.59 -24.31 -15.82
CA THR A 133 16.91 -25.27 -16.88
C THR A 133 15.65 -25.62 -17.71
N ALA A 134 14.53 -25.86 -17.05
CA ALA A 134 13.26 -26.16 -17.75
C ALA A 134 12.76 -24.96 -18.58
N ASP A 135 12.84 -23.76 -18.04
CA ASP A 135 12.45 -22.55 -18.77
C ASP A 135 13.41 -22.21 -19.92
N ALA A 136 14.69 -22.50 -19.76
CA ALA A 136 15.69 -22.32 -20.82
C ALA A 136 15.43 -23.30 -21.99
N TRP A 137 15.14 -24.57 -21.71
CA TRP A 137 14.74 -25.54 -22.75
C TRP A 137 13.45 -25.11 -23.46
N ARG A 138 12.43 -24.68 -22.72
CA ARG A 138 11.18 -24.17 -23.29
C ARG A 138 11.45 -23.00 -24.25
N SER A 139 12.22 -22.01 -23.82
CA SER A 139 12.58 -20.84 -24.61
C SER A 139 13.36 -21.26 -25.87
N PHE A 140 14.33 -22.16 -25.75
CA PHE A 140 15.09 -22.67 -26.87
C PHE A 140 14.20 -23.28 -27.92
N PHE A 141 13.31 -24.21 -27.54
CA PHE A 141 12.41 -24.88 -28.48
C PHE A 141 11.44 -23.90 -29.17
N ILE A 142 10.87 -22.94 -28.42
CA ILE A 142 9.98 -21.91 -28.99
C ILE A 142 10.71 -21.08 -30.03
N ILE A 143 11.93 -20.64 -29.74
CA ILE A 143 12.75 -19.86 -30.69
C ILE A 143 13.06 -20.70 -31.93
N VAL A 144 13.50 -21.93 -31.76
CA VAL A 144 13.85 -22.83 -32.87
C VAL A 144 12.64 -23.10 -33.78
N VAL A 145 11.47 -23.41 -33.18
CA VAL A 145 10.25 -23.68 -33.96
C VAL A 145 9.77 -22.39 -34.67
N GLY A 146 9.80 -21.23 -33.96
CA GLY A 146 9.47 -19.94 -34.59
C GLY A 146 10.38 -19.61 -35.80
N CYS A 147 11.69 -19.78 -35.62
CA CYS A 147 12.66 -19.59 -36.69
C CYS A 147 12.45 -20.59 -37.84
N PHE A 148 12.10 -21.84 -37.55
CA PHE A 148 11.80 -22.86 -38.53
C PHE A 148 10.55 -22.51 -39.37
N LEU A 149 9.50 -22.00 -38.75
CA LEU A 149 8.31 -21.52 -39.48
C LEU A 149 8.65 -20.37 -40.42
N LEU A 150 9.45 -19.41 -40.01
CA LEU A 150 9.93 -18.32 -40.87
C LEU A 150 10.83 -18.82 -42.01
N PHE A 151 11.67 -19.81 -41.72
CA PHE A 151 12.51 -20.45 -42.74
C PHE A 151 11.67 -21.17 -43.81
N LEU A 152 10.65 -21.96 -43.42
CA LEU A 152 9.73 -22.61 -44.37
C LEU A 152 8.98 -21.58 -45.21
N TYR A 153 8.55 -20.47 -44.60
CA TYR A 153 7.95 -19.36 -45.35
C TYR A 153 8.89 -18.80 -46.41
N GLN A 154 10.15 -18.54 -46.05
CA GLN A 154 11.16 -18.04 -47.00
C GLN A 154 11.48 -19.01 -48.12
N GLN A 155 11.40 -20.30 -47.86
CA GLN A 155 11.57 -21.34 -48.89
C GLN A 155 10.32 -21.52 -49.75
N LYS A 156 9.28 -20.68 -49.55
CA LYS A 156 7.98 -20.76 -50.21
C LYS A 156 7.25 -22.10 -49.98
N LYS A 157 7.63 -22.85 -48.95
CA LYS A 157 6.98 -24.10 -48.54
C LYS A 157 5.78 -23.89 -47.62
N LEU A 158 5.67 -22.69 -47.04
CA LEU A 158 4.58 -22.29 -46.12
C LEU A 158 3.97 -20.96 -46.60
N LYS A 159 2.64 -20.84 -46.54
CA LYS A 159 1.93 -19.58 -46.81
C LYS A 159 2.12 -18.60 -45.63
N ALA A 160 2.12 -17.29 -45.91
CA ALA A 160 2.26 -16.24 -44.88
C ALA A 160 1.23 -16.40 -43.76
N SER A 161 -0.04 -16.65 -44.09
CA SER A 161 -1.12 -16.84 -43.10
C SER A 161 -0.86 -18.02 -42.16
N LEU A 162 -0.31 -19.12 -42.67
CA LEU A 162 0.03 -20.28 -41.85
C LEU A 162 1.26 -20.05 -40.97
N ALA A 163 2.25 -19.28 -41.50
CA ALA A 163 3.40 -18.88 -40.65
C ALA A 163 2.98 -17.99 -39.49
N VAL A 164 2.11 -16.99 -39.76
CA VAL A 164 1.56 -16.11 -38.73
C VAL A 164 0.72 -16.89 -37.73
N ALA A 165 -0.17 -17.77 -38.20
CA ALA A 165 -0.98 -18.61 -37.32
C ALA A 165 -0.12 -19.52 -36.43
N GLY A 166 0.93 -20.13 -36.98
CA GLY A 166 1.87 -20.96 -36.24
C GLY A 166 2.60 -20.18 -35.15
N ILE A 167 3.10 -18.96 -35.44
CA ILE A 167 3.73 -18.09 -34.45
C ILE A 167 2.72 -17.67 -33.37
N ALA A 168 1.49 -17.30 -33.75
CA ALA A 168 0.44 -16.93 -32.81
C ALA A 168 0.09 -18.10 -31.86
N ILE A 169 0.00 -19.32 -32.36
CA ILE A 169 -0.21 -20.53 -31.56
C ILE A 169 0.95 -20.77 -30.60
N LEU A 170 2.21 -20.60 -31.05
CA LEU A 170 3.37 -20.72 -30.20
C LEU A 170 3.33 -19.70 -29.05
N CYS A 171 3.04 -18.44 -29.34
CA CYS A 171 2.88 -17.40 -28.31
C CYS A 171 1.72 -17.74 -27.34
N LEU A 172 0.58 -18.20 -27.85
CA LEU A 172 -0.57 -18.58 -27.03
C LEU A 172 -0.22 -19.74 -26.09
N VAL A 173 0.41 -20.79 -26.61
CA VAL A 173 0.82 -21.95 -25.81
C VAL A 173 1.83 -21.55 -24.75
N ASP A 174 2.82 -20.72 -25.09
CA ASP A 174 3.83 -20.24 -24.16
C ASP A 174 3.20 -19.43 -23.03
N MET A 175 2.44 -18.40 -23.39
CA MET A 175 1.74 -17.53 -22.41
C MET A 175 0.77 -18.33 -21.53
N TRP A 176 0.02 -19.27 -22.12
CA TRP A 176 -0.91 -20.10 -21.36
C TRP A 176 -0.20 -20.96 -20.32
N THR A 177 0.87 -21.63 -20.70
CA THR A 177 1.62 -22.52 -19.79
C THR A 177 2.30 -21.73 -18.67
N VAL A 178 2.80 -20.53 -18.95
CA VAL A 178 3.38 -19.65 -17.91
C VAL A 178 2.29 -19.12 -16.97
N ASN A 179 1.19 -18.63 -17.53
CA ASN A 179 0.10 -18.07 -16.71
C ASN A 179 -0.51 -19.11 -15.77
N LYS A 180 -0.62 -20.37 -16.22
CA LYS A 180 -1.12 -21.48 -15.36
C LYS A 180 -0.22 -21.82 -14.18
N ARG A 181 1.03 -21.36 -14.13
CA ARG A 181 1.87 -21.47 -12.92
C ARG A 181 1.43 -20.51 -11.81
N TYR A 182 0.90 -19.33 -12.20
CA TYR A 182 0.50 -18.25 -11.28
C TYR A 182 -0.99 -18.24 -11.00
N LEU A 183 -1.78 -18.68 -11.98
CA LEU A 183 -3.25 -18.73 -11.87
C LEU A 183 -3.74 -20.07 -12.42
N ASN A 184 -3.93 -21.04 -11.54
CA ASN A 184 -4.41 -22.39 -11.87
C ASN A 184 -5.70 -22.72 -11.10
N ASP A 185 -6.27 -23.88 -11.40
CA ASP A 185 -7.57 -24.27 -10.85
C ASP A 185 -7.54 -24.50 -9.32
N GLU A 186 -6.37 -24.76 -8.74
CA GLU A 186 -6.19 -24.92 -7.29
C GLU A 186 -6.38 -23.61 -6.52
N GLN A 187 -6.21 -22.47 -7.19
CA GLN A 187 -6.40 -21.14 -6.59
C GLN A 187 -7.86 -20.68 -6.65
N PHE A 188 -8.70 -21.36 -7.41
CA PHE A 188 -10.14 -21.07 -7.44
C PHE A 188 -10.86 -21.85 -6.37
N VAL A 189 -11.47 -21.14 -5.44
CA VAL A 189 -12.29 -21.73 -4.40
C VAL A 189 -13.78 -21.56 -4.71
N PRO A 190 -14.65 -22.50 -4.32
CA PRO A 190 -16.09 -22.33 -4.43
C PRO A 190 -16.54 -21.04 -3.73
N LYS A 191 -17.58 -20.39 -4.29
CA LYS A 191 -18.13 -19.15 -3.73
C LYS A 191 -18.46 -19.27 -2.23
N SER A 192 -18.92 -20.43 -1.79
CA SER A 192 -19.21 -20.72 -0.38
C SER A 192 -17.98 -20.63 0.54
N ARG A 193 -16.75 -20.85 0.01
CA ARG A 193 -15.50 -20.66 0.76
C ARG A 193 -14.98 -19.24 0.71
N GLN A 194 -15.36 -18.46 -0.31
CA GLN A 194 -14.97 -17.06 -0.43
C GLN A 194 -15.59 -16.20 0.68
N THR A 195 -16.83 -16.52 1.07
CA THR A 195 -17.49 -15.88 2.22
C THR A 195 -16.85 -16.22 3.55
N GLY A 196 -16.05 -17.30 3.63
CA GLY A 196 -15.34 -17.72 4.85
C GLY A 196 -14.04 -16.94 5.14
N ALA A 197 -13.53 -16.14 4.19
CA ALA A 197 -12.29 -15.36 4.40
C ALA A 197 -12.46 -14.24 5.45
N PHE A 198 -13.70 -13.77 5.64
CA PHE A 198 -14.04 -12.69 6.57
C PHE A 198 -15.23 -13.10 7.45
N VAL A 199 -15.17 -14.28 8.05
CA VAL A 199 -16.19 -14.72 9.00
C VAL A 199 -16.06 -13.89 10.27
N LYS A 200 -17.17 -13.33 10.73
CA LYS A 200 -17.23 -12.69 12.04
C LYS A 200 -16.89 -13.68 13.13
N THR A 201 -15.99 -13.29 14.01
CA THR A 201 -15.76 -14.01 15.25
C THR A 201 -16.85 -13.66 16.28
N GLN A 202 -16.96 -14.44 17.34
CA GLN A 202 -17.83 -14.10 18.47
C GLN A 202 -17.43 -12.77 19.09
N THR A 203 -16.15 -12.45 19.12
CA THR A 203 -15.59 -11.17 19.59
C THR A 203 -16.09 -10.01 18.73
N ASP A 204 -16.05 -10.16 17.40
CA ASP A 204 -16.55 -9.13 16.47
C ASP A 204 -18.06 -8.90 16.68
N GLU A 205 -18.83 -9.98 16.88
CA GLU A 205 -20.26 -9.88 17.14
C GLU A 205 -20.57 -9.14 18.45
N MET A 206 -19.78 -9.38 19.51
CA MET A 206 -19.92 -8.68 20.79
C MET A 206 -19.61 -7.18 20.64
N ILE A 207 -18.51 -6.81 19.96
CA ILE A 207 -18.14 -5.41 19.73
C ILE A 207 -19.19 -4.69 18.87
N LEU A 208 -19.74 -5.35 17.85
CA LEU A 208 -20.73 -4.77 16.95
C LEU A 208 -22.12 -4.57 17.58
N GLN A 209 -22.35 -5.04 18.81
CA GLN A 209 -23.55 -4.72 19.56
C GLN A 209 -23.52 -3.27 20.11
N ASP A 210 -22.32 -2.66 20.19
CA ASP A 210 -22.17 -1.27 20.56
C ASP A 210 -22.74 -0.36 19.46
N THR A 211 -23.73 0.45 19.82
CA THR A 211 -24.43 1.38 18.92
C THR A 211 -23.79 2.75 18.82
N ALA A 212 -22.61 2.97 19.45
CA ALA A 212 -21.88 4.23 19.33
C ALA A 212 -21.49 4.49 17.86
N LEU A 213 -21.70 5.72 17.40
CA LEU A 213 -21.55 6.09 15.99
C LEU A 213 -20.14 5.90 15.46
N ASN A 214 -19.13 6.12 16.32
CA ASN A 214 -17.73 6.04 15.92
C ASN A 214 -16.82 5.70 17.09
N TYR A 215 -16.03 4.67 16.94
CA TYR A 215 -14.94 4.26 17.83
C TYR A 215 -13.94 3.43 17.03
N ARG A 216 -12.75 3.22 17.57
CA ARG A 216 -11.74 2.35 16.97
C ARG A 216 -11.48 1.12 17.83
N VAL A 217 -11.02 0.08 17.14
CA VAL A 217 -10.67 -1.22 17.73
C VAL A 217 -9.18 -1.48 17.48
N LEU A 218 -8.48 -1.99 18.47
CA LEU A 218 -7.10 -2.42 18.39
C LEU A 218 -7.00 -3.92 18.64
N ASN A 219 -6.46 -4.65 17.67
CA ASN A 219 -6.29 -6.09 17.75
C ASN A 219 -4.86 -6.47 18.15
N PHE A 220 -4.72 -7.17 19.28
CA PHE A 220 -3.45 -7.68 19.79
C PHE A 220 -3.10 -9.09 19.31
N VAL A 221 -3.95 -9.73 18.52
CA VAL A 221 -3.64 -11.05 17.95
C VAL A 221 -2.45 -10.94 17.00
N GLY A 222 -1.37 -11.65 17.33
CA GLY A 222 -0.13 -11.60 16.56
C GLY A 222 0.73 -10.34 16.78
N PHE A 223 0.45 -9.56 17.83
CA PHE A 223 1.32 -8.46 18.25
C PHE A 223 2.73 -9.00 18.62
N PRO A 224 3.83 -8.29 18.27
CA PRO A 224 3.86 -6.97 17.64
C PRO A 224 3.81 -7.00 16.09
N ASN A 225 3.97 -8.13 15.45
CA ASN A 225 4.30 -8.23 14.02
C ASN A 225 3.08 -8.11 13.09
N ASN A 226 1.90 -8.49 13.55
CA ASN A 226 0.74 -8.62 12.67
C ASN A 226 -0.26 -7.45 12.71
N THR A 227 -0.33 -6.67 13.77
CA THR A 227 -1.34 -5.61 13.99
C THR A 227 -1.44 -4.61 12.83
N PHE A 228 -0.30 -4.25 12.21
CA PHE A 228 -0.25 -3.31 11.09
C PHE A 228 -0.12 -3.98 9.72
N ASN A 229 -0.21 -5.31 9.66
CA ASN A 229 -0.05 -6.12 8.45
C ASN A 229 -1.28 -6.98 8.10
N GLU A 230 -2.33 -6.96 8.93
CA GLU A 230 -3.57 -7.69 8.73
C GLU A 230 -4.73 -6.76 8.35
N ASN A 231 -5.77 -7.27 7.71
CA ASN A 231 -6.95 -6.51 7.28
C ASN A 231 -8.27 -7.07 7.82
N ASN A 232 -8.25 -8.16 8.56
CA ASN A 232 -9.47 -8.79 9.08
C ASN A 232 -10.21 -7.89 10.07
N THR A 233 -9.47 -7.25 10.98
CA THR A 233 -10.04 -6.32 11.94
C THR A 233 -10.68 -5.12 11.24
N SER A 234 -10.01 -4.54 10.23
CA SER A 234 -10.53 -3.38 9.50
C SER A 234 -11.69 -3.72 8.55
N TYR A 235 -11.95 -5.00 8.29
CA TYR A 235 -13.14 -5.42 7.54
C TYR A 235 -14.44 -5.23 8.35
N TRP A 236 -14.39 -5.47 9.66
CA TRP A 236 -15.55 -5.39 10.55
C TRP A 236 -15.59 -4.11 11.40
N HIS A 237 -14.44 -3.53 11.70
CA HIS A 237 -14.28 -2.42 12.64
C HIS A 237 -13.40 -1.31 12.06
N LYS A 238 -13.53 -0.10 12.58
CA LYS A 238 -12.55 0.96 12.37
C LYS A 238 -11.31 0.61 13.21
N SER A 239 -10.25 0.17 12.56
CA SER A 239 -9.05 -0.32 13.22
C SER A 239 -8.01 0.79 13.42
N VAL A 240 -7.31 0.78 14.56
CA VAL A 240 -6.07 1.54 14.76
C VAL A 240 -4.94 0.91 13.94
N GLY A 241 -4.96 -0.43 13.80
CA GLY A 241 -4.02 -1.22 13.01
C GLY A 241 -4.40 -1.33 11.53
N GLY A 242 -3.95 -2.41 10.91
CA GLY A 242 -4.25 -2.75 9.53
C GLY A 242 -3.18 -2.34 8.52
N TYR A 243 -3.17 -3.04 7.39
CA TYR A 243 -2.26 -2.76 6.28
C TYR A 243 -2.89 -1.81 5.27
N HIS A 244 -2.16 -0.77 4.91
CA HIS A 244 -2.51 0.11 3.80
C HIS A 244 -1.25 0.51 3.02
N ALA A 245 -1.25 0.29 1.70
CA ALA A 245 -0.10 0.59 0.84
C ALA A 245 0.23 2.10 0.77
N ALA A 246 -0.79 2.97 0.90
CA ALA A 246 -0.68 4.43 0.92
C ALA A 246 -0.88 5.01 2.33
N LYS A 247 -0.35 4.35 3.37
CA LYS A 247 -0.41 4.83 4.74
C LYS A 247 0.20 6.23 4.84
N LEU A 248 -0.45 7.13 5.57
CA LEU A 248 0.07 8.46 5.82
C LEU A 248 1.41 8.38 6.58
N ARG A 249 2.42 9.11 6.12
CA ARG A 249 3.73 9.12 6.77
C ARG A 249 3.64 9.50 8.24
N ARG A 250 2.89 10.55 8.58
CA ARG A 250 2.70 10.96 9.97
C ARG A 250 2.02 9.90 10.83
N TYR A 251 1.10 9.12 10.24
CA TYR A 251 0.51 7.99 10.96
C TYR A 251 1.52 6.87 11.20
N GLN A 252 2.42 6.60 10.23
CA GLN A 252 3.52 5.67 10.43
C GLN A 252 4.49 6.14 11.51
N GLU A 253 4.85 7.42 11.51
CA GLU A 253 5.70 8.02 12.55
C GLU A 253 5.02 7.94 13.94
N MET A 254 3.71 8.16 14.01
CA MET A 254 2.94 7.94 15.25
C MET A 254 2.95 6.46 15.69
N ILE A 255 2.88 5.52 14.75
CA ILE A 255 3.02 4.08 15.04
C ILE A 255 4.38 3.80 15.68
N ASP A 256 5.45 4.33 15.07
CA ASP A 256 6.82 4.02 15.47
C ASP A 256 7.17 4.67 16.84
N HIS A 257 6.74 5.92 17.07
CA HIS A 257 7.13 6.69 18.25
C HIS A 257 6.20 6.49 19.46
N HIS A 258 4.90 6.26 19.24
CA HIS A 258 3.90 6.21 20.31
C HIS A 258 3.05 4.95 20.30
N ILE A 259 2.37 4.62 19.17
CA ILE A 259 1.37 3.56 19.20
C ILE A 259 2.00 2.20 19.54
N THR A 260 3.15 1.85 18.94
CA THR A 260 3.80 0.55 19.20
C THR A 260 4.31 0.44 20.64
N PRO A 261 5.01 1.43 21.22
CA PRO A 261 5.34 1.44 22.65
C PRO A 261 4.11 1.32 23.55
N GLU A 262 3.10 2.17 23.33
CA GLU A 262 1.86 2.16 24.12
C GLU A 262 1.07 0.85 24.00
N MET A 263 1.10 0.20 22.83
CA MET A 263 0.51 -1.13 22.68
C MET A 263 1.18 -2.16 23.59
N LYS A 264 2.50 -2.10 23.71
CA LYS A 264 3.23 -3.01 24.60
C LYS A 264 2.81 -2.77 26.05
N ASP A 265 2.74 -1.51 26.46
CA ASP A 265 2.36 -1.13 27.81
C ASP A 265 0.90 -1.51 28.10
N ALA A 266 -0.03 -1.18 27.19
CA ALA A 266 -1.44 -1.56 27.31
C ALA A 266 -1.62 -3.08 27.37
N TYR A 267 -0.89 -3.84 26.55
CA TYR A 267 -0.95 -5.31 26.59
C TYR A 267 -0.51 -5.84 27.96
N GLN A 268 0.59 -5.32 28.51
CA GLN A 268 1.12 -5.75 29.79
C GLN A 268 0.19 -5.37 30.95
N GLU A 269 -0.31 -4.14 30.97
CA GLU A 269 -1.22 -3.63 32.00
C GLU A 269 -2.53 -4.43 32.03
N VAL A 270 -3.18 -4.58 30.86
CA VAL A 270 -4.45 -5.31 30.78
C VAL A 270 -4.29 -6.80 31.09
N ALA A 271 -3.19 -7.42 30.64
CA ALA A 271 -2.89 -8.81 30.95
C ALA A 271 -2.62 -9.02 32.45
N ALA A 272 -1.84 -8.11 33.08
CA ALA A 272 -1.57 -8.17 34.52
C ALA A 272 -2.84 -7.97 35.37
N ALA A 273 -3.75 -7.13 34.92
CA ALA A 273 -5.06 -6.90 35.53
C ALA A 273 -6.09 -7.99 35.25
N GLY A 274 -5.74 -9.03 34.47
CA GLY A 274 -6.68 -10.08 34.07
C GLY A 274 -7.89 -9.56 33.27
N GLY A 275 -7.74 -8.43 32.57
CA GLY A 275 -8.80 -7.75 31.83
C GLY A 275 -9.63 -6.76 32.65
N ALA A 276 -9.35 -6.59 33.96
CA ALA A 276 -10.05 -5.63 34.83
C ALA A 276 -9.50 -4.20 34.62
N MET A 277 -10.14 -3.42 33.75
CA MET A 277 -9.66 -2.09 33.37
C MET A 277 -9.57 -1.08 34.52
N ASP A 278 -10.33 -1.24 35.57
CA ASP A 278 -10.28 -0.37 36.77
C ASP A 278 -8.91 -0.38 37.50
N SER A 279 -8.10 -1.41 37.25
CA SER A 279 -6.78 -1.58 37.85
C SER A 279 -5.63 -1.21 36.88
N VAL A 280 -5.95 -0.68 35.73
CA VAL A 280 -4.99 -0.38 34.66
C VAL A 280 -4.56 1.09 34.72
N ASP A 281 -3.25 1.35 34.57
CA ASP A 281 -2.72 2.70 34.43
C ASP A 281 -2.91 3.24 33.01
N ALA A 282 -4.02 3.91 32.76
CA ALA A 282 -4.38 4.49 31.45
C ALA A 282 -3.43 5.61 31.00
N SER A 283 -2.56 6.13 31.88
CA SER A 283 -1.57 7.13 31.50
C SER A 283 -0.48 6.59 30.57
N LYS A 284 -0.32 5.27 30.52
CA LYS A 284 0.68 4.57 29.70
C LYS A 284 0.26 4.39 28.23
N PHE A 285 -0.99 4.70 27.86
CA PHE A 285 -1.49 4.55 26.49
C PHE A 285 -2.41 5.71 26.07
N ARG A 286 -1.93 6.95 26.32
CA ARG A 286 -2.66 8.20 26.06
C ARG A 286 -2.97 8.42 24.57
N VAL A 287 -2.05 8.05 23.67
CA VAL A 287 -2.23 8.16 22.22
C VAL A 287 -3.30 7.19 21.75
N LEU A 288 -3.34 5.97 22.28
CA LEU A 288 -4.45 5.05 22.01
C LEU A 288 -5.79 5.60 22.48
N ASN A 289 -5.82 6.26 23.65
CA ASN A 289 -7.03 6.89 24.17
C ASN A 289 -7.48 8.08 23.31
N MET A 290 -6.56 8.94 22.86
CA MET A 290 -6.90 10.07 21.98
C MET A 290 -7.34 9.62 20.56
N LEU A 291 -6.95 8.42 20.13
CA LEU A 291 -7.44 7.80 18.91
C LEU A 291 -8.84 7.17 19.07
N ASN A 292 -9.49 7.38 20.22
CA ASN A 292 -10.79 6.79 20.53
C ASN A 292 -10.80 5.26 20.39
N THR A 293 -9.73 4.61 20.90
CA THR A 293 -9.62 3.14 20.91
C THR A 293 -10.49 2.59 22.03
N LYS A 294 -11.74 2.29 21.71
CA LYS A 294 -12.75 1.86 22.68
C LYS A 294 -12.65 0.38 23.03
N TYR A 295 -12.20 -0.44 22.09
CA TYR A 295 -12.07 -1.88 22.30
C TYR A 295 -10.69 -2.39 21.97
N PHE A 296 -10.20 -3.28 22.81
CA PHE A 296 -9.03 -4.12 22.58
C PHE A 296 -9.50 -5.56 22.32
N ILE A 297 -8.91 -6.24 21.31
CA ILE A 297 -9.11 -7.66 21.06
C ILE A 297 -7.87 -8.40 21.55
N PHE A 298 -8.02 -9.25 22.57
CA PHE A 298 -6.95 -10.06 23.11
C PHE A 298 -7.07 -11.53 22.69
N PRO A 299 -5.94 -12.23 22.46
CA PRO A 299 -5.97 -13.69 22.36
C PRO A 299 -6.41 -14.30 23.69
N ALA A 300 -7.24 -15.33 23.64
CA ALA A 300 -7.76 -16.04 24.81
C ALA A 300 -7.67 -17.56 24.64
N GLY A 301 -7.15 -18.24 25.66
CA GLY A 301 -7.17 -19.70 25.77
C GLY A 301 -6.56 -20.44 24.60
N GLU A 302 -7.34 -21.32 23.98
CA GLU A 302 -6.92 -22.17 22.87
C GLU A 302 -6.78 -21.40 21.53
N GLN A 303 -6.07 -22.00 20.57
CA GLN A 303 -5.71 -21.38 19.29
C GLN A 303 -6.91 -20.76 18.57
N GLY A 304 -6.80 -19.45 18.33
CA GLY A 304 -7.75 -18.68 17.53
C GLY A 304 -8.93 -18.09 18.29
N GLN A 305 -9.07 -18.34 19.57
CA GLN A 305 -10.09 -17.68 20.41
C GLN A 305 -9.62 -16.29 20.80
N THR A 306 -10.57 -15.35 20.85
CA THR A 306 -10.32 -13.97 21.23
C THR A 306 -11.41 -13.48 22.17
N ILE A 307 -11.07 -12.46 22.97
CA ILE A 307 -12.02 -11.75 23.84
C ILE A 307 -11.92 -10.24 23.59
N PRO A 308 -13.05 -9.51 23.62
CA PRO A 308 -13.05 -8.07 23.62
C PRO A 308 -12.87 -7.54 25.05
N VAL A 309 -12.06 -6.51 25.20
CA VAL A 309 -11.92 -5.73 26.44
C VAL A 309 -12.29 -4.30 26.12
N GLU A 310 -13.32 -3.75 26.78
CA GLU A 310 -13.71 -2.35 26.62
C GLU A 310 -12.72 -1.44 27.35
N ASN A 311 -12.25 -0.40 26.67
CA ASN A 311 -11.40 0.64 27.23
C ASN A 311 -12.24 1.86 27.66
N PRO A 312 -12.51 2.05 28.94
CA PRO A 312 -13.31 3.17 29.45
C PRO A 312 -12.55 4.51 29.42
N TYR A 313 -11.25 4.48 29.13
CA TYR A 313 -10.37 5.66 29.12
C TYR A 313 -10.24 6.31 27.73
N ALA A 314 -10.88 5.77 26.70
CA ALA A 314 -10.95 6.41 25.38
C ALA A 314 -11.60 7.81 25.50
N TYR A 315 -10.97 8.84 24.91
CA TYR A 315 -11.44 10.23 25.07
C TYR A 315 -12.71 10.55 24.24
N GLY A 316 -13.21 9.59 23.48
CA GLY A 316 -14.38 9.77 22.63
C GLY A 316 -14.04 10.42 21.29
N ASN A 317 -15.09 10.94 20.62
CA ASN A 317 -14.95 11.48 19.27
C ASN A 317 -14.39 12.90 19.23
N ALA A 318 -14.56 13.67 20.30
CA ALA A 318 -14.03 15.02 20.44
C ALA A 318 -14.09 15.46 21.91
N TRP A 319 -13.22 16.41 22.29
CA TRP A 319 -13.15 16.95 23.63
C TRP A 319 -12.64 18.39 23.64
N PHE A 320 -13.03 19.16 24.65
CA PHE A 320 -12.47 20.48 24.93
C PHE A 320 -11.14 20.35 25.67
N VAL A 321 -10.22 21.31 25.45
CA VAL A 321 -8.93 21.42 26.12
C VAL A 321 -8.75 22.76 26.78
N ASP A 322 -7.88 22.83 27.82
CA ASP A 322 -7.62 24.04 28.60
C ASP A 322 -6.45 24.85 28.05
N LYS A 323 -5.54 24.21 27.30
CA LYS A 323 -4.31 24.86 26.83
C LYS A 323 -3.96 24.45 25.39
N VAL A 324 -3.43 25.42 24.62
CA VAL A 324 -2.83 25.18 23.31
C VAL A 324 -1.33 25.48 23.39
N GLN A 325 -0.54 24.45 23.15
CA GLN A 325 0.92 24.54 23.11
C GLN A 325 1.39 24.59 21.66
N TYR A 326 1.98 25.71 21.25
CA TYR A 326 2.58 25.84 19.93
C TYR A 326 4.03 25.35 19.92
N VAL A 327 4.39 24.63 18.87
CA VAL A 327 5.75 24.10 18.65
C VAL A 327 6.20 24.47 17.24
N ASN A 328 7.52 24.48 16.98
CA ASN A 328 8.07 25.05 15.76
C ASN A 328 8.23 24.05 14.61
N ASN A 329 8.22 22.77 14.91
CA ASN A 329 8.45 21.72 13.91
C ASN A 329 7.79 20.39 14.32
N ALA A 330 7.82 19.43 13.37
CA ALA A 330 7.18 18.13 13.53
C ALA A 330 7.82 17.26 14.64
N ASN A 331 9.13 17.38 14.88
CA ASN A 331 9.79 16.60 15.93
C ASN A 331 9.36 17.09 17.32
N GLU A 332 9.34 18.41 17.52
CA GLU A 332 8.81 18.98 18.77
C GLU A 332 7.32 18.63 18.98
N GLU A 333 6.53 18.55 17.88
CA GLU A 333 5.10 18.20 17.93
C GLU A 333 4.90 16.75 18.42
N ILE A 334 5.66 15.79 17.88
CA ILE A 334 5.53 14.38 18.24
C ILE A 334 6.14 14.09 19.62
N ASP A 335 7.27 14.72 19.94
CA ASP A 335 7.96 14.52 21.22
C ASP A 335 7.14 15.09 22.40
N ALA A 336 6.46 16.22 22.21
CA ALA A 336 5.62 16.84 23.23
C ALA A 336 4.47 15.95 23.72
N LEU A 337 4.02 14.98 22.92
CA LEU A 337 2.99 14.03 23.32
C LEU A 337 3.41 13.11 24.47
N ASN A 338 4.72 12.98 24.73
CA ASN A 338 5.22 12.24 25.90
C ASN A 338 4.92 12.95 27.23
N ASP A 339 4.85 14.27 27.20
CA ASP A 339 4.84 15.11 28.41
C ASP A 339 3.48 15.72 28.72
N ILE A 340 2.56 15.76 27.74
CA ILE A 340 1.24 16.37 27.92
C ILE A 340 0.19 15.34 28.36
N LEU A 341 -0.90 15.87 28.90
CA LEU A 341 -2.16 15.16 29.04
C LEU A 341 -3.10 15.65 27.92
N PRO A 342 -3.39 14.84 26.88
CA PRO A 342 -4.14 15.30 25.70
C PRO A 342 -5.58 15.77 25.99
N THR A 343 -6.13 15.40 27.16
CA THR A 343 -7.43 15.92 27.64
C THR A 343 -7.36 17.32 28.20
N GLU A 344 -6.19 17.88 28.49
CA GLU A 344 -5.97 19.21 29.04
C GLU A 344 -5.21 20.12 28.07
N THR A 345 -4.21 19.57 27.39
CA THR A 345 -3.32 20.33 26.51
C THR A 345 -3.29 19.72 25.12
N VAL A 346 -3.46 20.54 24.09
CA VAL A 346 -3.28 20.18 22.70
C VAL A 346 -1.98 20.80 22.15
N VAL A 347 -1.22 20.03 21.38
CA VAL A 347 0.02 20.47 20.72
C VAL A 347 -0.26 20.81 19.27
N VAL A 348 0.18 21.99 18.83
CA VAL A 348 -0.09 22.52 17.48
C VAL A 348 1.21 23.05 16.87
N ASP A 349 1.53 22.63 15.67
CA ASP A 349 2.62 23.20 14.88
C ASP A 349 2.32 24.69 14.59
N ALA A 350 3.27 25.58 14.85
CA ALA A 350 3.14 27.04 14.76
C ALA A 350 2.62 27.53 13.39
N LYS A 351 2.81 26.74 12.32
CA LYS A 351 2.26 27.05 10.99
C LYS A 351 0.73 27.05 10.94
N PHE A 352 0.05 26.45 11.90
CA PHE A 352 -1.42 26.45 12.03
C PHE A 352 -1.92 27.49 13.05
N LYS A 353 -1.05 28.36 13.53
CA LYS A 353 -1.40 29.37 14.53
C LYS A 353 -2.49 30.33 14.04
N ASP A 354 -2.46 30.69 12.77
CA ASP A 354 -3.44 31.61 12.18
C ASP A 354 -4.85 31.00 12.12
N GLN A 355 -4.96 29.68 11.82
CA GLN A 355 -6.23 28.97 11.82
C GLN A 355 -6.88 28.92 13.21
N LEU A 356 -6.06 28.94 14.28
CA LEU A 356 -6.53 29.04 15.66
C LEU A 356 -6.51 30.47 16.20
N LYS A 357 -6.30 31.49 15.35
CA LYS A 357 -6.27 32.92 15.74
C LYS A 357 -5.28 33.20 16.87
N GLY A 358 -4.22 32.41 16.99
CA GLY A 358 -3.19 32.56 18.00
C GLY A 358 -3.63 32.25 19.44
N VAL A 359 -4.75 31.58 19.62
CA VAL A 359 -5.26 31.18 20.95
C VAL A 359 -4.25 30.26 21.65
N THR A 360 -3.88 30.59 22.90
CA THR A 360 -2.97 29.80 23.73
C THR A 360 -3.67 29.16 24.92
N GLU A 361 -4.82 29.68 25.29
CA GLU A 361 -5.66 29.15 26.38
C GLU A 361 -7.00 28.73 25.79
N GLY A 362 -7.37 27.48 26.04
CA GLY A 362 -8.71 26.96 25.80
C GLY A 362 -9.63 27.23 27.00
N TYR A 363 -10.84 26.71 26.96
CA TYR A 363 -11.77 26.72 28.04
C TYR A 363 -12.53 25.40 28.15
N LYS A 364 -12.50 24.82 29.32
CA LYS A 364 -13.22 23.60 29.65
C LYS A 364 -13.82 23.71 31.05
N ASP A 365 -15.10 23.51 31.15
CA ASP A 365 -15.78 23.39 32.43
C ASP A 365 -16.70 22.16 32.45
N SER A 366 -17.39 21.94 33.57
CA SER A 366 -18.33 20.81 33.69
C SER A 366 -19.55 20.91 32.77
N LEU A 367 -19.79 22.06 32.15
CA LEU A 367 -20.88 22.32 31.19
C LEU A 367 -20.42 22.25 29.74
N SER A 368 -19.12 22.23 29.50
CA SER A 368 -18.54 22.10 28.17
C SER A 368 -18.74 20.67 27.65
N THR A 369 -19.56 20.54 26.62
CA THR A 369 -19.90 19.24 26.02
C THR A 369 -19.75 19.29 24.51
N ILE A 370 -19.31 18.21 23.94
CA ILE A 370 -19.34 17.97 22.49
C ILE A 370 -19.72 16.51 22.21
N ARG A 371 -20.59 16.31 21.24
CA ARG A 371 -21.08 14.99 20.87
C ARG A 371 -21.19 14.85 19.36
N LEU A 372 -20.70 13.76 18.83
CA LEU A 372 -20.92 13.35 17.43
C LEU A 372 -22.40 12.92 17.30
N THR A 373 -23.11 13.52 16.35
CA THR A 373 -24.54 13.23 16.09
C THR A 373 -24.79 12.53 14.76
N SER A 374 -23.85 12.69 13.80
CA SER A 374 -23.88 11.96 12.53
C SER A 374 -22.49 11.63 12.09
N TYR A 375 -22.29 10.40 11.59
CA TYR A 375 -21.04 9.92 11.03
C TYR A 375 -21.27 9.28 9.67
N GLU A 376 -20.70 9.90 8.65
CA GLU A 376 -20.57 9.34 7.30
C GLU A 376 -19.10 9.43 6.88
N PRO A 377 -18.61 8.59 5.95
CA PRO A 377 -17.19 8.58 5.57
C PRO A 377 -16.63 9.94 5.18
N ASN A 378 -17.45 10.79 4.53
CA ASN A 378 -17.06 12.11 4.05
C ASN A 378 -17.81 13.26 4.72
N ARG A 379 -18.60 12.99 5.77
CA ARG A 379 -19.37 14.02 6.48
C ARG A 379 -19.57 13.66 7.95
N LEU A 380 -19.23 14.60 8.82
CA LEU A 380 -19.35 14.48 10.27
C LEU A 380 -20.16 15.65 10.80
N VAL A 381 -21.04 15.39 11.77
CA VAL A 381 -21.82 16.44 12.44
C VAL A 381 -21.65 16.29 13.94
N TYR A 382 -21.30 17.40 14.59
CA TYR A 382 -21.17 17.47 16.03
C TYR A 382 -22.08 18.55 16.59
N GLU A 383 -22.63 18.30 17.77
CA GLU A 383 -23.30 19.30 18.61
C GLU A 383 -22.39 19.65 19.78
N THR A 384 -22.24 20.92 20.05
CA THR A 384 -21.41 21.44 21.13
C THR A 384 -22.15 22.44 22.00
N SER A 385 -21.79 22.53 23.24
CA SER A 385 -22.25 23.53 24.20
C SER A 385 -21.10 23.93 25.11
N SER A 386 -20.84 25.23 25.26
CA SER A 386 -19.85 25.78 26.21
C SER A 386 -20.26 27.15 26.68
N THR A 387 -19.86 27.51 27.90
CA THR A 387 -20.16 28.83 28.49
C THR A 387 -19.22 29.94 28.01
N LYS A 388 -18.06 29.58 27.44
CA LYS A 388 -17.06 30.47 26.83
C LYS A 388 -16.51 29.91 25.56
N ASP A 389 -15.82 30.75 24.80
CA ASP A 389 -15.06 30.30 23.64
C ASP A 389 -14.03 29.25 24.08
N GLY A 390 -13.97 28.15 23.34
CA GLY A 390 -13.12 27.00 23.67
C GLY A 390 -12.37 26.47 22.47
N VAL A 391 -11.44 25.57 22.75
CA VAL A 391 -10.69 24.81 21.75
C VAL A 391 -11.09 23.35 21.84
N VAL A 392 -11.46 22.78 20.70
CA VAL A 392 -11.92 21.38 20.60
C VAL A 392 -10.98 20.56 19.75
N VAL A 393 -10.53 19.44 20.29
CA VAL A 393 -9.79 18.40 19.55
C VAL A 393 -10.77 17.32 19.10
N PHE A 394 -10.60 16.84 17.88
CA PHE A 394 -11.41 15.78 17.29
C PHE A 394 -10.55 14.54 17.05
N SER A 395 -11.01 13.39 17.50
CA SER A 395 -10.34 12.10 17.27
C SER A 395 -10.44 11.64 15.82
N GLU A 396 -10.20 12.55 14.89
CA GLU A 396 -10.21 12.30 13.45
C GLU A 396 -8.87 12.67 12.85
N ILE A 397 -8.34 11.80 11.98
CA ILE A 397 -7.05 12.04 11.34
C ILE A 397 -7.15 13.27 10.42
N TYR A 398 -6.22 14.20 10.61
CA TYR A 398 -6.11 15.38 9.76
C TYR A 398 -5.66 14.97 8.36
N TYR A 399 -6.42 15.41 7.37
CA TYR A 399 -6.06 15.29 5.97
C TYR A 399 -6.46 16.57 5.21
N PRO A 400 -5.61 17.10 4.30
CA PRO A 400 -5.97 18.27 3.49
C PRO A 400 -7.21 18.01 2.65
N GLY A 401 -8.11 18.99 2.59
CA GLY A 401 -9.37 18.89 1.84
C GLY A 401 -10.61 18.71 2.71
N TRP A 402 -10.45 18.46 4.01
CA TRP A 402 -11.56 18.58 4.95
C TRP A 402 -11.89 20.07 5.18
N GLN A 403 -13.16 20.39 5.13
CA GLN A 403 -13.73 21.71 5.37
C GLN A 403 -14.68 21.63 6.57
N ALA A 404 -14.93 22.79 7.21
CA ALA A 404 -15.88 22.86 8.32
C ALA A 404 -16.75 24.12 8.26
N LYS A 405 -17.91 24.01 8.92
CA LYS A 405 -18.81 25.12 9.24
C LYS A 405 -19.27 25.00 10.69
N ILE A 406 -19.46 26.16 11.32
CA ILE A 406 -20.16 26.28 12.60
C ILE A 406 -21.43 27.07 12.32
N ASP A 407 -22.59 26.47 12.54
CA ASP A 407 -23.93 27.03 12.24
C ASP A 407 -24.04 27.59 10.81
N GLY A 408 -23.47 26.89 9.86
CA GLY A 408 -23.46 27.29 8.44
C GLY A 408 -22.39 28.30 8.06
N GLN A 409 -21.63 28.88 9.00
CA GLN A 409 -20.53 29.81 8.71
C GLN A 409 -19.21 29.05 8.59
N PRO A 410 -18.38 29.34 7.58
CA PRO A 410 -17.08 28.71 7.39
C PRO A 410 -16.20 28.81 8.66
N ALA A 411 -15.53 27.73 8.99
CA ALA A 411 -14.62 27.65 10.13
C ALA A 411 -13.34 26.89 9.74
N ASP A 412 -12.21 27.30 10.33
CA ASP A 412 -10.92 26.70 10.03
C ASP A 412 -10.67 25.44 10.82
N ILE A 413 -10.08 24.44 10.17
CA ILE A 413 -9.57 23.21 10.80
C ILE A 413 -8.05 23.30 10.80
N ALA A 414 -7.43 23.20 11.97
CA ALA A 414 -5.99 23.03 12.12
C ALA A 414 -5.63 21.56 12.41
N ARG A 415 -4.35 21.21 12.19
CA ARG A 415 -3.80 19.94 12.66
C ARG A 415 -3.24 20.12 14.05
N ALA A 416 -3.47 19.12 14.90
CA ALA A 416 -2.98 19.06 16.26
C ALA A 416 -2.56 17.64 16.65
N ASP A 417 -1.87 17.53 17.77
CA ASP A 417 -1.40 16.27 18.34
C ASP A 417 -0.81 15.34 17.27
N TYR A 418 -0.03 15.96 16.38
CA TYR A 418 0.65 15.36 15.24
C TYR A 418 -0.25 14.88 14.11
N ILE A 419 -1.41 14.30 14.39
CA ILE A 419 -2.29 13.66 13.40
C ILE A 419 -3.78 14.02 13.53
N LEU A 420 -4.22 14.69 14.57
CA LEU A 420 -5.63 14.98 14.83
C LEU A 420 -6.07 16.34 14.27
N ARG A 421 -7.36 16.63 14.38
CA ARG A 421 -7.96 17.91 14.01
C ARG A 421 -8.27 18.74 15.25
N VAL A 422 -8.15 20.06 15.13
CA VAL A 422 -8.50 21.00 16.19
C VAL A 422 -9.19 22.22 15.60
N MET A 423 -10.12 22.80 16.34
CA MET A 423 -10.85 24.03 15.97
C MET A 423 -11.13 24.91 17.18
N ASN A 424 -11.23 26.22 16.93
CA ASN A 424 -11.87 27.14 17.87
C ASN A 424 -13.39 27.04 17.73
N VAL A 425 -14.08 26.99 18.86
CA VAL A 425 -15.54 26.92 18.93
C VAL A 425 -16.03 28.06 19.84
N PRO A 426 -16.96 28.91 19.37
CA PRO A 426 -17.47 30.02 20.17
C PRO A 426 -18.32 29.52 21.35
N ALA A 427 -18.56 30.43 22.31
CA ALA A 427 -19.47 30.18 23.42
C ALA A 427 -20.90 30.02 22.94
N GLY A 428 -21.64 29.11 23.56
CA GLY A 428 -23.02 28.82 23.21
C GLY A 428 -23.25 27.37 22.81
N LYS A 429 -24.40 27.14 22.20
CA LYS A 429 -24.75 25.84 21.58
C LYS A 429 -24.59 25.99 20.09
N HIS A 430 -23.78 25.13 19.50
CA HIS A 430 -23.46 25.18 18.09
C HIS A 430 -23.50 23.81 17.43
N THR A 431 -23.75 23.82 16.11
CA THR A 431 -23.62 22.63 15.26
C THR A 431 -22.37 22.81 14.39
N ILE A 432 -21.45 21.84 14.49
CA ILE A 432 -20.25 21.79 13.68
C ILE A 432 -20.46 20.74 12.59
N GLU A 433 -20.36 21.13 11.33
CA GLU A 433 -20.35 20.23 10.19
C GLU A 433 -18.96 20.20 9.58
N MET A 434 -18.44 18.99 9.36
CA MET A 434 -17.21 18.76 8.62
C MET A 434 -17.52 17.90 7.39
N TRP A 435 -16.91 18.22 6.24
CA TRP A 435 -17.03 17.41 5.04
C TRP A 435 -15.71 17.39 4.27
N PHE A 436 -15.51 16.28 3.52
CA PHE A 436 -14.33 16.10 2.68
C PHE A 436 -14.62 16.51 1.24
N ASP A 437 -13.98 17.60 0.80
CA ASP A 437 -14.17 18.16 -0.55
C ASP A 437 -12.88 18.84 -1.05
N PRO A 438 -11.88 18.05 -1.46
CA PRO A 438 -10.59 18.60 -1.89
C PRO A 438 -10.70 19.23 -3.29
N GLN A 439 -10.39 20.52 -3.38
CA GLN A 439 -10.39 21.27 -4.65
C GLN A 439 -9.47 20.62 -5.71
N SER A 440 -8.38 19.99 -5.28
CA SER A 440 -7.48 19.27 -6.18
C SER A 440 -8.18 18.15 -6.96
N LEU A 441 -9.16 17.48 -6.37
CA LEU A 441 -9.95 16.44 -7.02
C LEU A 441 -10.77 17.05 -8.18
N HIS A 442 -11.51 18.12 -7.92
CA HIS A 442 -12.32 18.81 -8.94
C HIS A 442 -11.50 19.29 -10.12
N VAL A 443 -10.31 19.85 -9.85
CA VAL A 443 -9.39 20.32 -10.90
C VAL A 443 -8.88 19.15 -11.73
N THR A 444 -8.41 18.08 -11.08
CA THR A 444 -7.87 16.91 -11.79
C THR A 444 -8.92 16.14 -12.56
N GLU A 445 -10.13 15.99 -12.01
CA GLU A 445 -11.26 15.39 -12.72
C GLU A 445 -11.65 16.23 -13.95
N SER A 446 -11.74 17.54 -13.81
CA SER A 446 -12.04 18.43 -14.93
C SER A 446 -11.01 18.31 -16.06
N ILE A 447 -9.72 18.24 -15.71
CA ILE A 447 -8.65 18.00 -16.68
C ILE A 447 -8.79 16.61 -17.33
N ALA A 448 -9.06 15.58 -16.55
CA ALA A 448 -9.22 14.21 -17.04
C ALA A 448 -10.41 14.10 -18.02
N TYR A 449 -11.56 14.73 -17.69
CA TYR A 449 -12.71 14.80 -18.59
C TYR A 449 -12.41 15.55 -19.86
N ALA A 450 -11.73 16.72 -19.78
CA ALA A 450 -11.35 17.50 -20.96
C ALA A 450 -10.43 16.70 -21.89
N LEU A 451 -9.41 16.02 -21.35
CA LEU A 451 -8.50 15.16 -22.11
C LEU A 451 -9.22 13.96 -22.73
N SER A 452 -10.15 13.35 -22.01
CA SER A 452 -10.99 12.26 -22.52
C SER A 452 -11.87 12.72 -23.71
N LEU A 453 -12.50 13.89 -23.60
CA LEU A 453 -13.31 14.45 -24.67
C LEU A 453 -12.46 14.79 -25.92
N ILE A 454 -11.27 15.32 -25.75
CA ILE A 454 -10.34 15.58 -26.86
C ILE A 454 -9.98 14.24 -27.54
N HIS A 455 -9.67 13.23 -26.77
CA HIS A 455 -9.32 11.90 -27.29
C HIS A 455 -10.48 11.23 -28.06
N ILE A 456 -11.71 11.39 -27.59
CA ILE A 456 -12.92 10.87 -28.26
C ILE A 456 -13.27 11.69 -29.52
N SER A 457 -13.05 13.01 -29.49
CA SER A 457 -13.43 13.92 -30.58
C SER A 457 -12.39 14.01 -31.70
N GLU A 458 -11.12 13.60 -31.49
CA GLU A 458 -10.16 13.44 -32.56
C GLU A 458 -10.37 12.10 -33.29
N PRO A 459 -11.08 12.07 -34.43
CA PRO A 459 -11.07 10.90 -35.27
C PRO A 459 -9.64 10.71 -35.74
N THR A 460 -9.07 9.54 -35.49
CA THR A 460 -7.79 9.12 -36.08
C THR A 460 -7.81 9.46 -37.54
N ARG A 461 -7.17 10.57 -37.96
CA ARG A 461 -6.93 10.87 -39.36
C ARG A 461 -6.08 9.74 -39.91
N ARG A 462 -6.73 8.88 -40.68
CA ARG A 462 -6.09 7.82 -41.50
C ARG A 462 -5.23 8.44 -42.59
#